data_ce5f5bbfff3c4ec869364a306cac8b29
#
_entry.id   ce5f5bbfff3c4ec869364a306cac8b29
#
_cell.length_a   1.000
_cell.length_b   1.000
_cell.length_c   1.000
_cell.angle_alpha   90.00
_cell.angle_beta   90.00
_cell.angle_gamma   90.00
#
_symmetry.space_group_name_H-M   'P 1'
#
loop_
_entity.id
_entity.type
_entity.pdbx_description
1 polymer ?
#
loop_
_entity_poly.entity_id
_entity_poly.type
_entity_poly.pdbx_seq_one_letter_code
_entity_poly.pdbx_strand_id
1 'polypeptide(L)'
;PKIVIGPASFTLASHVPLFIAMFFSPAVAIAVALGTTFGFLVSGLPVIIALRALTHVIFATIGALYLQKNPQIVLQNGQFTLGNMRFQMYNLVLGLIHAAAEVVVVLAFNMINLGTPGTYDGGVFYFYFVLLGFGGVVHSLVDYNIAYFVAGTLSKHFDIPVFTKAMQLQKKVAGKVKTAA
;
A
#
# COMPACT_ATOMS: atom_id res chain seq x y z
N PRO A 1 -12.52 -10.27 -6.86
CA PRO A 1 -13.80 -10.09 -6.16
C PRO A 1 -13.91 -8.67 -5.61
N LYS A 2 -15.13 -8.14 -5.65
CA LYS A 2 -15.49 -6.83 -5.11
C LYS A 2 -16.46 -7.04 -3.94
N ILE A 3 -16.17 -6.43 -2.82
CA ILE A 3 -17.04 -6.42 -1.63
C ILE A 3 -17.63 -5.01 -1.53
N VAL A 4 -18.96 -4.93 -1.47
CA VAL A 4 -19.69 -3.67 -1.30
C VAL A 4 -20.40 -3.71 0.04
N ILE A 5 -20.12 -2.71 0.89
CA ILE A 5 -20.73 -2.55 2.20
C ILE A 5 -21.25 -1.11 2.29
N GLY A 6 -22.56 -0.94 2.15
CA GLY A 6 -23.17 0.40 2.03
C GLY A 6 -22.54 1.19 0.88
N PRO A 7 -22.12 2.45 1.10
CA PRO A 7 -21.49 3.27 0.07
C PRO A 7 -20.01 2.95 -0.19
N ALA A 8 -19.36 2.12 0.66
CA ALA A 8 -17.98 1.72 0.48
C ALA A 8 -17.86 0.47 -0.41
N SER A 9 -16.86 0.46 -1.28
CA SER A 9 -16.54 -0.71 -2.08
C SER A 9 -15.04 -1.01 -2.03
N PHE A 10 -14.71 -2.27 -1.78
CA PHE A 10 -13.35 -2.77 -1.71
C PHE A 10 -13.16 -3.81 -2.82
N THR A 11 -12.27 -3.52 -3.75
CA THR A 11 -11.93 -4.45 -4.82
C THR A 11 -10.61 -5.11 -4.50
N LEU A 12 -10.64 -6.43 -4.24
CA LEU A 12 -9.45 -7.20 -3.93
C LEU A 12 -8.38 -7.00 -5.01
N ALA A 13 -7.15 -6.80 -4.59
CA ALA A 13 -5.98 -6.58 -5.41
C ALA A 13 -5.95 -5.25 -6.20
N SER A 14 -6.84 -4.30 -5.90
CA SER A 14 -6.88 -3.01 -6.60
C SER A 14 -5.60 -2.18 -6.40
N HIS A 15 -4.95 -2.30 -5.24
CA HIS A 15 -3.70 -1.58 -4.92
C HIS A 15 -2.44 -2.42 -5.19
N VAL A 16 -2.58 -3.70 -5.58
CA VAL A 16 -1.43 -4.59 -5.79
C VAL A 16 -0.40 -4.03 -6.77
N PRO A 17 -0.78 -3.46 -7.94
CA PRO A 17 0.20 -2.87 -8.84
C PRO A 17 0.99 -1.73 -8.21
N LEU A 18 0.35 -0.88 -7.41
CA LEU A 18 0.98 0.21 -6.70
C LEU A 18 1.95 -0.29 -5.62
N PHE A 19 1.52 -1.27 -4.82
CA PHE A 19 2.38 -1.88 -3.81
C PHE A 19 3.57 -2.63 -4.42
N ILE A 20 3.41 -3.29 -5.57
CA ILE A 20 4.52 -3.89 -6.32
C ILE A 20 5.49 -2.80 -6.77
N ALA A 21 5.01 -1.68 -7.30
CA ALA A 21 5.82 -0.56 -7.75
C ALA A 21 6.75 -0.03 -6.64
N MET A 22 6.34 -0.07 -5.37
CA MET A 22 7.14 0.36 -4.23
C MET A 22 8.40 -0.48 -4.02
N PHE A 23 8.41 -1.76 -4.43
CA PHE A 23 9.62 -2.60 -4.38
C PHE A 23 10.64 -2.26 -5.47
N PHE A 24 10.23 -1.52 -6.52
CA PHE A 24 11.15 -1.05 -7.56
C PHE A 24 11.80 0.28 -7.19
N SER A 25 11.00 1.33 -7.04
CA SER A 25 11.53 2.65 -6.62
C SER A 25 10.40 3.61 -6.22
N PRO A 26 10.73 4.69 -5.45
CA PRO A 26 9.75 5.75 -5.17
C PRO A 26 9.21 6.42 -6.43
N ALA A 27 10.05 6.63 -7.45
CA ALA A 27 9.62 7.24 -8.71
C ALA A 27 8.59 6.37 -9.46
N VAL A 28 8.81 5.05 -9.51
CA VAL A 28 7.85 4.11 -10.10
C VAL A 28 6.54 4.08 -9.31
N ALA A 29 6.60 4.07 -7.97
CA ALA A 29 5.42 4.10 -7.12
C ALA A 29 4.60 5.38 -7.33
N ILE A 30 5.25 6.55 -7.37
CA ILE A 30 4.59 7.84 -7.65
C ILE A 30 3.95 7.82 -9.04
N ALA A 31 4.66 7.34 -10.07
CA ALA A 31 4.14 7.28 -11.43
C ALA A 31 2.90 6.39 -11.53
N VAL A 32 2.88 5.23 -10.84
CA VAL A 32 1.71 4.34 -10.80
C VAL A 32 0.55 4.99 -10.06
N ALA A 33 0.78 5.67 -8.93
CA ALA A 33 -0.27 6.38 -8.18
C ALA A 33 -0.90 7.51 -9.01
N LEU A 34 -0.07 8.32 -9.67
CA LEU A 34 -0.55 9.41 -10.54
C LEU A 34 -1.26 8.86 -11.78
N GLY A 35 -0.73 7.80 -12.40
CA GLY A 35 -1.37 7.12 -13.53
C GLY A 35 -2.74 6.56 -13.17
N THR A 36 -2.89 5.95 -12.00
CA THR A 36 -4.18 5.47 -11.49
C THR A 36 -5.15 6.62 -11.27
N THR A 37 -4.69 7.72 -10.65
CA THR A 37 -5.50 8.92 -10.45
C THR A 37 -6.01 9.48 -11.77
N PHE A 38 -5.12 9.63 -12.73
CA PHE A 38 -5.48 10.10 -14.07
C PHE A 38 -6.46 9.13 -14.77
N GLY A 39 -6.20 7.82 -14.67
CA GLY A 39 -7.10 6.80 -15.22
C GLY A 39 -8.52 6.91 -14.68
N PHE A 40 -8.69 7.16 -13.37
CA PHE A 40 -10.02 7.36 -12.79
C PHE A 40 -10.69 8.65 -13.26
N LEU A 41 -9.94 9.74 -13.43
CA LEU A 41 -10.46 10.99 -13.94
C LEU A 41 -11.01 10.84 -15.38
N VAL A 42 -10.24 10.21 -16.28
CA VAL A 42 -10.65 10.03 -17.69
C VAL A 42 -11.71 8.94 -17.87
N SER A 43 -11.87 8.05 -16.89
CA SER A 43 -12.92 7.01 -16.90
C SER A 43 -14.31 7.56 -16.55
N GLY A 44 -14.43 8.86 -16.23
CA GLY A 44 -15.70 9.48 -15.84
C GLY A 44 -16.23 9.06 -14.47
N LEU A 45 -15.35 8.50 -13.61
CA LEU A 45 -15.71 8.20 -12.23
C LEU A 45 -15.88 9.49 -11.41
N PRO A 46 -16.68 9.45 -10.32
CA PRO A 46 -16.81 10.60 -9.41
C PRO A 46 -15.45 11.13 -8.97
N VAL A 47 -15.30 12.47 -8.96
CA VAL A 47 -14.03 13.16 -8.65
C VAL A 47 -13.43 12.70 -7.31
N ILE A 48 -14.30 12.41 -6.32
CA ILE A 48 -13.85 11.92 -5.02
C ILE A 48 -13.04 10.62 -5.12
N ILE A 49 -13.35 9.74 -6.09
CA ILE A 49 -12.58 8.49 -6.31
C ILE A 49 -11.18 8.82 -6.81
N ALA A 50 -11.05 9.77 -7.73
CA ALA A 50 -9.75 10.21 -8.21
C ALA A 50 -8.95 10.94 -7.12
N LEU A 51 -9.59 11.74 -6.26
CA LEU A 51 -8.95 12.39 -5.12
C LEU A 51 -8.45 11.38 -4.08
N ARG A 52 -9.21 10.32 -3.80
CA ARG A 52 -8.75 9.22 -2.97
C ARG A 52 -7.52 8.55 -3.59
N ALA A 53 -7.56 8.23 -4.88
CA ALA A 53 -6.40 7.67 -5.58
C ALA A 53 -5.18 8.59 -5.55
N LEU A 54 -5.37 9.91 -5.59
CA LEU A 54 -4.28 10.88 -5.46
C LEU A 54 -3.58 10.80 -4.10
N THR A 55 -4.32 10.52 -3.02
CA THR A 55 -3.72 10.35 -1.68
C THR A 55 -2.75 9.18 -1.62
N HIS A 56 -2.85 8.22 -2.53
CA HIS A 56 -1.93 7.09 -2.59
C HIS A 56 -0.48 7.51 -2.82
N VAL A 57 -0.23 8.67 -3.44
CA VAL A 57 1.13 9.22 -3.59
C VAL A 57 1.81 9.36 -2.22
N ILE A 58 1.06 9.69 -1.16
CA ILE A 58 1.60 9.92 0.19
C ILE A 58 2.21 8.62 0.74
N PHE A 59 1.39 7.59 0.93
CA PHE A 59 1.88 6.35 1.54
C PHE A 59 2.84 5.59 0.62
N ALA A 60 2.62 5.64 -0.70
CA ALA A 60 3.49 4.99 -1.66
C ALA A 60 4.89 5.60 -1.66
N THR A 61 5.00 6.93 -1.59
CA THR A 61 6.29 7.61 -1.48
C THR A 61 6.99 7.28 -0.17
N ILE A 62 6.30 7.42 0.96
CA ILE A 62 6.85 7.13 2.30
C ILE A 62 7.32 5.67 2.36
N GLY A 63 6.48 4.75 1.93
CA GLY A 63 6.77 3.33 1.99
C GLY A 63 7.90 2.91 1.06
N ALA A 64 7.93 3.40 -0.18
CA ALA A 64 9.01 3.10 -1.12
C ALA A 64 10.35 3.66 -0.65
N LEU A 65 10.39 4.89 -0.11
CA LEU A 65 11.60 5.47 0.49
C LEU A 65 12.10 4.64 1.67
N TYR A 66 11.19 4.20 2.54
CA TYR A 66 11.54 3.34 3.67
C TYR A 66 12.12 2.00 3.21
N LEU A 67 11.51 1.34 2.22
CA LEU A 67 12.02 0.10 1.63
C LEU A 67 13.40 0.25 1.01
N GLN A 68 13.66 1.36 0.32
CA GLN A 68 14.98 1.63 -0.27
C GLN A 68 16.08 1.80 0.79
N LYS A 69 15.73 2.38 1.94
CA LYS A 69 16.65 2.57 3.08
C LYS A 69 16.82 1.30 3.92
N ASN A 70 15.77 0.49 4.03
CA ASN A 70 15.69 -0.68 4.89
C ASN A 70 15.31 -1.95 4.12
N PRO A 71 16.01 -2.31 3.02
CA PRO A 71 15.61 -3.43 2.18
C PRO A 71 15.58 -4.78 2.92
N GLN A 72 16.37 -4.92 4.01
CA GLN A 72 16.43 -6.15 4.80
C GLN A 72 15.09 -6.56 5.43
N ILE A 73 14.10 -5.65 5.53
CA ILE A 73 12.81 -5.99 6.12
C ILE A 73 11.98 -6.95 5.25
N VAL A 74 12.29 -7.07 3.95
CA VAL A 74 11.56 -7.99 3.05
C VAL A 74 12.03 -9.44 3.19
N LEU A 75 13.06 -9.71 3.98
CA LEU A 75 13.58 -11.07 4.23
C LEU A 75 13.63 -11.33 5.73
N GLN A 76 13.29 -12.55 6.13
CA GLN A 76 13.47 -13.06 7.49
C GLN A 76 14.47 -14.20 7.46
N ASN A 77 15.57 -14.09 8.22
CA ASN A 77 16.66 -15.07 8.22
C ASN A 77 17.15 -15.44 6.82
N GLY A 78 17.15 -14.49 5.89
CA GLY A 78 17.59 -14.67 4.52
C GLY A 78 16.57 -15.19 3.53
N GLN A 79 15.41 -15.47 3.97
CA GLN A 79 14.36 -16.05 3.16
C GLN A 79 13.13 -15.15 3.11
N PHE A 80 12.47 -15.18 1.96
CA PHE A 80 11.15 -14.62 1.82
C PHE A 80 10.13 -15.48 2.59
N THR A 81 9.33 -14.85 3.46
CA THR A 81 8.21 -15.50 4.14
C THR A 81 7.10 -14.50 4.42
N LEU A 82 5.86 -14.90 4.20
CA LEU A 82 4.68 -14.06 4.50
C LEU A 82 4.54 -13.76 6.00
N GLY A 83 5.00 -14.66 6.88
CA GLY A 83 5.01 -14.48 8.33
C GLY A 83 6.11 -13.54 8.84
N ASN A 84 6.80 -12.80 7.99
CA ASN A 84 7.84 -11.86 8.37
C ASN A 84 7.28 -10.69 9.19
N MET A 85 7.40 -10.76 10.50
CA MET A 85 6.83 -9.77 11.43
C MET A 85 7.32 -8.34 11.15
N ARG A 86 8.58 -8.15 10.75
CA ARG A 86 9.11 -6.82 10.43
C ARG A 86 8.39 -6.21 9.23
N PHE A 87 8.12 -7.01 8.20
CA PHE A 87 7.35 -6.58 7.05
C PHE A 87 5.89 -6.34 7.43
N GLN A 88 5.29 -7.20 8.26
CA GLN A 88 3.89 -7.03 8.68
C GLN A 88 3.69 -5.76 9.52
N MET A 89 4.62 -5.41 10.40
CA MET A 89 4.57 -4.14 11.15
C MET A 89 4.69 -2.92 10.20
N TYR A 90 5.58 -2.99 9.23
CA TYR A 90 5.69 -1.96 8.20
C TYR A 90 4.40 -1.85 7.37
N ASN A 91 3.81 -2.98 6.95
CA ASN A 91 2.54 -3.03 6.23
C ASN A 91 1.40 -2.39 7.05
N LEU A 92 1.32 -2.70 8.35
CA LEU A 92 0.32 -2.11 9.24
C LEU A 92 0.46 -0.57 9.32
N VAL A 93 1.67 -0.07 9.51
CA VAL A 93 1.91 1.39 9.57
C VAL A 93 1.50 2.07 8.26
N LEU A 94 1.83 1.47 7.12
CA LEU A 94 1.41 2.01 5.82
C LEU A 94 -0.09 1.93 5.60
N GLY A 95 -0.74 0.84 6.04
CA GLY A 95 -2.19 0.71 5.98
C GLY A 95 -2.90 1.78 6.79
N LEU A 96 -2.36 2.14 7.97
CA LEU A 96 -2.89 3.24 8.78
C LEU A 96 -2.71 4.60 8.09
N ILE A 97 -1.55 4.86 7.50
CA ILE A 97 -1.29 6.12 6.74
C ILE A 97 -2.24 6.21 5.54
N HIS A 98 -2.40 5.12 4.80
CA HIS A 98 -3.30 5.02 3.64
C HIS A 98 -4.74 5.34 4.05
N ALA A 99 -5.29 4.60 5.01
CA ALA A 99 -6.67 4.79 5.47
C ALA A 99 -6.90 6.20 6.04
N ALA A 100 -5.95 6.73 6.82
CA ALA A 100 -6.05 8.09 7.37
C ALA A 100 -6.09 9.14 6.25
N ALA A 101 -5.24 9.04 5.24
CA ALA A 101 -5.23 9.97 4.11
C ALA A 101 -6.53 9.93 3.31
N GLU A 102 -7.10 8.74 3.08
CA GLU A 102 -8.41 8.59 2.44
C GLU A 102 -9.55 9.18 3.27
N VAL A 103 -9.57 8.91 4.58
CA VAL A 103 -10.59 9.49 5.48
C VAL A 103 -10.54 11.00 5.47
N VAL A 104 -9.34 11.59 5.55
CA VAL A 104 -9.15 13.05 5.54
C VAL A 104 -9.67 13.67 4.24
N VAL A 105 -9.34 13.10 3.07
CA VAL A 105 -9.78 13.65 1.79
C VAL A 105 -11.29 13.52 1.60
N VAL A 106 -11.89 12.40 2.02
CA VAL A 106 -13.35 12.22 1.92
C VAL A 106 -14.08 13.16 2.87
N LEU A 107 -13.57 13.33 4.09
CA LEU A 107 -14.13 14.26 5.07
C LEU A 107 -14.05 15.70 4.54
N ALA A 108 -12.89 16.15 4.06
CA ALA A 108 -12.72 17.49 3.49
C ALA A 108 -13.65 17.73 2.29
N PHE A 109 -13.75 16.74 1.39
CA PHE A 109 -14.65 16.82 0.23
C PHE A 109 -16.11 16.99 0.63
N ASN A 110 -16.56 16.28 1.66
CA ASN A 110 -17.94 16.41 2.16
C ASN A 110 -18.17 17.73 2.90
N MET A 111 -17.17 18.24 3.64
CA MET A 111 -17.28 19.53 4.35
C MET A 111 -17.46 20.72 3.42
N ILE A 112 -16.87 20.70 2.22
CA ILE A 112 -17.05 21.78 1.21
C ILE A 112 -18.26 21.53 0.30
N ASN A 113 -19.17 20.65 0.68
CA ASN A 113 -20.42 20.32 -0.04
C ASN A 113 -20.24 19.90 -1.50
N LEU A 114 -19.06 19.41 -1.87
CA LEU A 114 -18.82 18.81 -3.18
C LEU A 114 -19.28 17.34 -3.24
N GLY A 115 -19.57 16.75 -2.08
CA GLY A 115 -20.19 15.43 -1.97
C GLY A 115 -21.66 15.58 -1.57
N THR A 116 -22.53 14.71 -2.06
CA THR A 116 -23.84 14.55 -1.46
C THR A 116 -23.63 13.95 -0.06
N PRO A 117 -24.10 14.61 1.02
CA PRO A 117 -24.18 13.94 2.31
C PRO A 117 -25.19 12.79 2.14
N GLY A 118 -24.69 11.62 1.81
CA GLY A 118 -25.50 10.42 1.82
C GLY A 118 -26.00 10.22 3.24
N THR A 119 -27.26 9.90 3.41
CA THR A 119 -27.76 9.29 4.64
C THR A 119 -27.05 7.96 4.76
N TYR A 120 -25.95 7.93 5.54
CA TYR A 120 -25.22 6.70 5.78
C TYR A 120 -26.05 5.84 6.75
N ASP A 121 -26.53 4.70 6.30
CA ASP A 121 -27.09 3.69 7.18
C ASP A 121 -26.03 3.35 8.24
N GLY A 122 -26.30 3.62 9.52
CA GLY A 122 -25.33 3.48 10.60
C GLY A 122 -24.64 4.78 11.06
N GLY A 123 -24.86 5.90 10.36
CA GLY A 123 -24.38 7.23 10.76
C GLY A 123 -22.94 7.55 10.34
N VAL A 124 -22.58 8.82 10.55
CA VAL A 124 -21.29 9.42 10.12
C VAL A 124 -20.09 8.71 10.73
N PHE A 125 -20.15 8.36 12.01
CA PHE A 125 -19.06 7.65 12.70
C PHE A 125 -18.79 6.30 12.06
N TYR A 126 -19.83 5.50 11.84
CA TYR A 126 -19.71 4.19 11.21
C TYR A 126 -19.07 4.30 9.81
N PHE A 127 -19.51 5.26 9.01
CA PHE A 127 -18.97 5.45 7.66
C PHE A 127 -17.47 5.80 7.65
N TYR A 128 -17.04 6.81 8.41
CA TYR A 128 -15.66 7.26 8.36
C TYR A 128 -14.70 6.36 9.13
N PHE A 129 -15.07 5.91 10.33
CA PHE A 129 -14.14 5.16 11.18
C PHE A 129 -14.19 3.66 10.97
N VAL A 130 -15.37 3.09 10.76
CA VAL A 130 -15.50 1.64 10.58
C VAL A 130 -15.29 1.27 9.11
N LEU A 131 -16.05 1.84 8.18
CA LEU A 131 -15.95 1.44 6.77
C LEU A 131 -14.68 1.99 6.12
N LEU A 132 -14.46 3.30 6.10
CA LEU A 132 -13.29 3.88 5.43
C LEU A 132 -12.00 3.66 6.24
N GLY A 133 -12.03 3.92 7.53
CA GLY A 133 -10.86 3.79 8.40
C GLY A 133 -10.45 2.32 8.57
N PHE A 134 -11.18 1.57 9.38
CA PHE A 134 -10.84 0.19 9.68
C PHE A 134 -10.89 -0.72 8.45
N GLY A 135 -11.97 -0.62 7.66
CA GLY A 135 -12.10 -1.37 6.40
C GLY A 135 -10.97 -1.05 5.40
N GLY A 136 -10.57 0.22 5.31
CA GLY A 136 -9.43 0.66 4.50
C GLY A 136 -8.10 0.08 4.97
N VAL A 137 -7.86 0.01 6.29
CA VAL A 137 -6.66 -0.65 6.85
C VAL A 137 -6.64 -2.13 6.48
N VAL A 138 -7.74 -2.86 6.73
CA VAL A 138 -7.82 -4.29 6.43
C VAL A 138 -7.61 -4.54 4.94
N HIS A 139 -8.26 -3.75 4.08
CA HIS A 139 -8.10 -3.84 2.63
C HIS A 139 -6.65 -3.61 2.20
N SER A 140 -6.01 -2.57 2.73
CA SER A 140 -4.60 -2.26 2.46
C SER A 140 -3.67 -3.40 2.89
N LEU A 141 -3.89 -3.96 4.09
CA LEU A 141 -3.10 -5.09 4.60
C LEU A 141 -3.18 -6.31 3.68
N VAL A 142 -4.38 -6.64 3.21
CA VAL A 142 -4.59 -7.77 2.31
C VAL A 142 -3.90 -7.53 0.96
N ASP A 143 -4.14 -6.38 0.34
CA ASP A 143 -3.57 -6.05 -0.96
C ASP A 143 -2.03 -6.00 -0.92
N TYR A 144 -1.45 -5.45 0.17
CA TYR A 144 0.01 -5.42 0.29
C TYR A 144 0.61 -6.80 0.57
N ASN A 145 -0.08 -7.67 1.28
CA ASN A 145 0.36 -9.07 1.43
C ASN A 145 0.33 -9.81 0.09
N ILE A 146 -0.67 -9.58 -0.76
CA ILE A 146 -0.71 -10.12 -2.12
C ILE A 146 0.48 -9.59 -2.93
N ALA A 147 0.72 -8.28 -2.91
CA ALA A 147 1.85 -7.66 -3.60
C ALA A 147 3.20 -8.20 -3.11
N TYR A 148 3.36 -8.37 -1.79
CA TYR A 148 4.56 -8.92 -1.18
C TYR A 148 4.80 -10.38 -1.58
N PHE A 149 3.73 -11.19 -1.61
CA PHE A 149 3.80 -12.57 -2.09
C PHE A 149 4.23 -12.64 -3.57
N VAL A 150 3.58 -11.84 -4.42
CA VAL A 150 3.91 -11.79 -5.85
C VAL A 150 5.33 -11.32 -6.07
N ALA A 151 5.74 -10.20 -5.47
CA ALA A 151 7.09 -9.65 -5.62
C ALA A 151 8.15 -10.59 -5.05
N GLY A 152 7.92 -11.20 -3.88
CA GLY A 152 8.84 -12.16 -3.27
C GLY A 152 9.01 -13.44 -4.10
N THR A 153 7.95 -13.91 -4.75
CA THR A 153 8.00 -15.04 -5.66
C THR A 153 8.74 -14.69 -6.95
N LEU A 154 8.41 -13.55 -7.55
CA LEU A 154 9.04 -13.08 -8.77
C LEU A 154 10.51 -12.71 -8.59
N SER A 155 10.91 -12.27 -7.40
CA SER A 155 12.32 -11.91 -7.11
C SER A 155 13.30 -13.07 -7.24
N LYS A 156 12.81 -14.29 -7.33
CA LYS A 156 13.64 -15.50 -7.62
C LYS A 156 14.04 -15.57 -9.10
N HIS A 157 13.31 -14.93 -9.99
CA HIS A 157 13.47 -15.01 -11.44
C HIS A 157 13.77 -13.66 -12.08
N PHE A 158 13.36 -12.56 -11.43
CA PHE A 158 13.51 -11.20 -11.92
C PHE A 158 14.23 -10.33 -10.90
N ASP A 159 14.98 -9.34 -11.40
CA ASP A 159 15.61 -8.33 -10.54
C ASP A 159 14.55 -7.34 -10.01
N ILE A 160 14.18 -7.51 -8.74
CA ILE A 160 13.34 -6.56 -8.01
C ILE A 160 14.26 -5.84 -7.01
N PRO A 161 14.55 -4.53 -7.21
CA PRO A 161 15.66 -3.83 -6.56
C PRO A 161 15.71 -3.96 -5.03
N VAL A 162 14.57 -3.88 -4.33
CA VAL A 162 14.53 -4.02 -2.87
C VAL A 162 14.94 -5.43 -2.43
N PHE A 163 14.44 -6.48 -3.09
CA PHE A 163 14.79 -7.86 -2.76
C PHE A 163 16.25 -8.17 -3.10
N THR A 164 16.73 -7.69 -4.25
CA THR A 164 18.13 -7.87 -4.66
C THR A 164 19.08 -7.20 -3.67
N LYS A 165 18.81 -5.97 -3.23
CA LYS A 165 19.59 -5.29 -2.19
C LYS A 165 19.56 -6.04 -0.86
N ALA A 166 18.39 -6.56 -0.45
CA ALA A 166 18.26 -7.33 0.78
C ALA A 166 19.14 -8.58 0.77
N MET A 167 19.12 -9.33 -0.33
CA MET A 167 19.96 -10.53 -0.51
C MET A 167 21.46 -10.21 -0.51
N GLN A 168 21.86 -9.09 -1.15
CA GLN A 168 23.26 -8.65 -1.16
C GLN A 168 23.77 -8.27 0.23
N LEU A 169 22.94 -7.54 1.02
CA LEU A 169 23.29 -7.20 2.40
C LEU A 169 23.50 -8.42 3.27
N GLN A 170 22.66 -9.43 3.12
CA GLN A 170 22.80 -10.67 3.88
C GLN A 170 24.07 -11.44 3.51
N LYS A 171 24.40 -11.56 2.22
CA LYS A 171 25.67 -12.20 1.80
C LYS A 171 26.87 -11.49 2.40
N LYS A 172 26.87 -10.14 2.48
CA LYS A 172 27.93 -9.36 3.12
C LYS A 172 28.05 -9.64 4.62
N VAL A 173 26.94 -9.78 5.34
CA VAL A 173 26.94 -10.08 6.77
C VAL A 173 27.47 -11.51 7.01
N ALA A 174 26.98 -12.48 6.25
CA ALA A 174 27.44 -13.87 6.35
C ALA A 174 28.93 -14.04 6.04
N GLY A 175 29.44 -13.30 5.04
CA GLY A 175 30.87 -13.28 4.70
C GLY A 175 31.75 -12.74 5.84
N LYS A 176 31.32 -11.62 6.48
CA LYS A 176 32.07 -11.05 7.62
C LYS A 176 32.11 -11.97 8.85
N VAL A 177 31.04 -12.71 9.11
CA VAL A 177 31.00 -13.68 10.22
C VAL A 177 31.99 -14.82 9.97
N LYS A 178 32.10 -15.32 8.74
CA LYS A 178 33.05 -16.40 8.38
C LYS A 178 34.52 -15.97 8.44
N THR A 179 34.84 -14.69 8.24
CA THR A 179 36.22 -14.18 8.32
C THR A 179 36.63 -13.78 9.73
N ALA A 180 35.69 -13.70 10.67
CA ALA A 180 35.93 -13.35 12.07
C ALA A 180 35.96 -14.56 13.01
N ALA A 181 35.62 -15.73 12.51
CA ALA A 181 35.70 -17.04 13.18
C ALA A 181 36.92 -17.83 12.73
#